data_a6ab46487027a6a67dcd362ccfb5ee1d
#
_entry.id   a6ab46487027a6a67dcd362ccfb5ee1d
#
_cell.length_a   1.000
_cell.length_b   1.000
_cell.length_c   1.000
_cell.angle_alpha   90.00
_cell.angle_beta   90.00
_cell.angle_gamma   90.00
#
_symmetry.space_group_name_H-M   'P 1'
#
loop_
_entity.id
_entity.type
_entity.pdbx_description
1 polymer ?
#
loop_
_entity_poly.entity_id
_entity_poly.type
_entity_poly.pdbx_seq_one_letter_code
_entity_poly.pdbx_strand_id
1 'polypeptide(L)'
;MNGKKEIVTIVSKDAFTKKGLLESIKNGLAPDNAISWAAENGHTELVELLVSKGADIIENRNYPLELASRNGHTDIVKLLIDNGARTYDSELDEGYCLRLAAYGGHVEIIKLLLGVGANPAADNYHALYLALARRNNEIVELLLDAICQKRTSLVQNIENNV
;
A
#
# COMPACT_ATOMS: atom_id res chain seq x y z
N MET A 1 -12.52 -19.93 31.44
CA MET A 1 -11.13 -20.35 31.30
C MET A 1 -10.51 -19.53 30.18
N ASN A 2 -9.82 -18.46 30.55
CA ASN A 2 -9.20 -17.51 29.61
C ASN A 2 -7.86 -18.05 29.16
N GLY A 3 -7.80 -18.66 27.98
CA GLY A 3 -6.55 -19.00 27.32
C GLY A 3 -5.91 -17.74 26.74
N LYS A 4 -5.16 -16.99 27.53
CA LYS A 4 -4.16 -16.06 26.99
C LYS A 4 -3.15 -16.90 26.21
N LYS A 5 -3.15 -16.77 24.88
CA LYS A 5 -2.03 -17.22 24.06
C LYS A 5 -0.81 -16.41 24.51
N GLU A 6 0.11 -17.06 25.15
CA GLU A 6 1.45 -16.51 25.41
C GLU A 6 2.10 -16.26 24.05
N ILE A 7 2.24 -14.98 23.71
CA ILE A 7 3.03 -14.56 22.56
C ILE A 7 4.49 -14.74 22.98
N VAL A 8 5.07 -15.86 22.59
CA VAL A 8 6.50 -16.09 22.76
C VAL A 8 7.20 -15.19 21.74
N THR A 9 7.72 -14.08 22.22
CA THR A 9 8.62 -13.21 21.44
C THR A 9 9.95 -13.96 21.26
N ILE A 10 10.01 -14.84 20.27
CA ILE A 10 11.29 -15.43 19.85
C ILE A 10 11.89 -14.46 18.83
N VAL A 11 12.56 -13.43 19.33
CA VAL A 11 13.39 -12.55 18.51
C VAL A 11 14.76 -13.21 18.34
N SER A 12 14.84 -14.27 17.53
CA SER A 12 16.12 -14.63 16.93
C SER A 12 16.25 -13.85 15.61
N LYS A 13 17.46 -13.36 15.30
CA LYS A 13 17.77 -12.71 14.02
C LYS A 13 17.34 -13.54 12.80
N ASP A 14 17.20 -14.85 12.98
CA ASP A 14 16.81 -15.82 11.96
C ASP A 14 15.28 -15.92 11.76
N ALA A 15 14.48 -15.41 12.70
CA ALA A 15 13.01 -15.44 12.60
C ALA A 15 12.47 -14.51 11.49
N PHE A 16 13.20 -13.46 11.14
CA PHE A 16 12.88 -12.53 10.05
C PHE A 16 13.54 -12.91 8.72
N THR A 17 13.85 -14.16 8.49
CA THR A 17 14.15 -14.67 7.16
C THR A 17 12.89 -15.23 6.51
N LYS A 18 12.80 -15.21 5.17
CA LYS A 18 11.66 -15.82 4.43
C LYS A 18 11.40 -17.26 4.94
N LYS A 19 12.45 -18.05 5.18
CA LYS A 19 12.37 -19.43 5.66
C LYS A 19 11.84 -19.52 7.09
N GLY A 20 12.36 -18.70 8.00
CA GLY A 20 11.94 -18.68 9.41
C GLY A 20 10.47 -18.26 9.56
N LEU A 21 10.04 -17.24 8.80
CA LEU A 21 8.66 -16.79 8.77
C LEU A 21 7.72 -17.87 8.21
N LEU A 22 8.08 -18.52 7.12
CA LEU A 22 7.27 -19.61 6.54
C LEU A 22 7.09 -20.76 7.54
N GLU A 23 8.12 -21.10 8.28
CA GLU A 23 8.07 -22.16 9.29
C GLU A 23 7.21 -21.77 10.50
N SER A 24 7.35 -20.54 10.98
CA SER A 24 6.51 -19.97 12.05
C SER A 24 5.04 -19.95 11.68
N ILE A 25 4.70 -19.52 10.46
CA ILE A 25 3.32 -19.45 9.98
C ILE A 25 2.71 -20.85 9.81
N LYS A 26 3.50 -21.83 9.33
CA LYS A 26 3.06 -23.22 9.24
C LYS A 26 2.71 -23.79 10.61
N ASN A 27 3.41 -23.37 11.65
CA ASN A 27 3.21 -23.78 13.03
C ASN A 27 2.11 -22.94 13.74
N GLY A 28 1.41 -22.07 13.02
CA GLY A 28 0.35 -21.22 13.57
C GLY A 28 0.84 -20.01 14.37
N LEU A 29 2.12 -19.66 14.26
CA LEU A 29 2.77 -18.56 14.94
C LEU A 29 3.18 -17.51 13.87
N ALA A 30 2.29 -16.57 13.55
CA ALA A 30 2.69 -15.40 12.76
C ALA A 30 3.21 -14.31 13.70
N PRO A 31 4.47 -13.88 13.56
CA PRO A 31 4.97 -12.73 14.32
C PRO A 31 4.16 -11.46 13.99
N ASP A 32 4.02 -10.58 14.98
CA ASP A 32 3.51 -9.24 14.73
C ASP A 32 4.35 -8.57 13.62
N ASN A 33 3.73 -7.82 12.74
CA ASN A 33 4.35 -7.18 11.58
C ASN A 33 4.92 -8.13 10.50
N ALA A 34 4.57 -9.43 10.51
CA ALA A 34 5.05 -10.36 9.49
C ALA A 34 4.63 -9.94 8.07
N ILE A 35 3.41 -9.45 7.92
CA ILE A 35 2.89 -9.00 6.62
C ILE A 35 3.58 -7.71 6.15
N SER A 36 3.85 -6.77 7.05
CA SER A 36 4.61 -5.56 6.75
C SER A 36 6.02 -5.89 6.29
N TRP A 37 6.70 -6.78 7.00
CA TRP A 37 8.04 -7.23 6.60
C TRP A 37 8.03 -7.94 5.25
N ALA A 38 7.06 -8.83 5.00
CA ALA A 38 6.94 -9.53 3.73
C ALA A 38 6.64 -8.56 2.57
N ALA A 39 5.80 -7.55 2.81
CA ALA A 39 5.47 -6.51 1.86
C ALA A 39 6.67 -5.60 1.54
N GLU A 40 7.45 -5.23 2.55
CA GLU A 40 8.68 -4.44 2.39
C GLU A 40 9.73 -5.15 1.52
N ASN A 41 9.87 -6.46 1.71
CA ASN A 41 10.91 -7.26 1.06
C ASN A 41 10.45 -7.94 -0.25
N GLY A 42 9.24 -7.68 -0.74
CA GLY A 42 8.74 -8.20 -2.02
C GLY A 42 8.42 -9.70 -2.00
N HIS A 43 8.08 -10.27 -0.85
CA HIS A 43 7.78 -11.69 -0.70
C HIS A 43 6.29 -11.99 -0.96
N THR A 44 5.85 -11.90 -2.21
CA THR A 44 4.44 -12.03 -2.63
C THR A 44 3.78 -13.31 -2.11
N GLU A 45 4.41 -14.46 -2.29
CA GLU A 45 3.88 -15.76 -1.81
C GLU A 45 3.66 -15.78 -0.29
N LEU A 46 4.53 -15.06 0.46
CA LEU A 46 4.39 -14.97 1.91
C LEU A 46 3.25 -14.04 2.31
N VAL A 47 3.07 -12.93 1.58
CA VAL A 47 1.91 -12.04 1.77
C VAL A 47 0.61 -12.78 1.47
N GLU A 48 0.53 -13.55 0.37
CA GLU A 48 -0.62 -14.39 0.03
C GLU A 48 -0.95 -15.37 1.15
N LEU A 49 0.06 -16.08 1.66
CA LEU A 49 -0.12 -17.03 2.75
C LEU A 49 -0.61 -16.34 4.02
N LEU A 50 -0.03 -15.19 4.40
CA LEU A 50 -0.45 -14.43 5.57
C LEU A 50 -1.88 -13.93 5.45
N VAL A 51 -2.26 -13.39 4.28
CA VAL A 51 -3.63 -12.96 3.99
C VAL A 51 -4.60 -14.15 4.10
N SER A 52 -4.26 -15.31 3.53
CA SER A 52 -5.08 -16.52 3.61
C SER A 52 -5.26 -17.03 5.04
N LYS A 53 -4.34 -16.69 5.95
CA LYS A 53 -4.40 -17.02 7.38
C LYS A 53 -5.09 -15.94 8.22
N GLY A 54 -5.61 -14.90 7.60
CA GLY A 54 -6.33 -13.82 8.27
C GLY A 54 -5.43 -12.79 8.93
N ALA A 55 -4.23 -12.57 8.42
CA ALA A 55 -3.38 -11.47 8.88
C ALA A 55 -4.10 -10.13 8.67
N ASP A 56 -3.89 -9.20 9.60
CA ASP A 56 -4.43 -7.85 9.48
C ASP A 56 -3.65 -7.08 8.40
N ILE A 57 -4.29 -6.90 7.24
CA ILE A 57 -3.71 -6.20 6.09
C ILE A 57 -3.70 -4.68 6.24
N ILE A 58 -4.49 -4.16 7.18
CA ILE A 58 -4.59 -2.73 7.48
C ILE A 58 -3.85 -2.36 8.78
N GLU A 59 -3.01 -3.27 9.29
CA GLU A 59 -2.22 -3.00 10.49
C GLU A 59 -1.46 -1.67 10.38
N ASN A 60 -1.36 -0.95 11.49
CA ASN A 60 -0.64 0.32 11.55
C ASN A 60 -1.01 1.28 10.38
N ARG A 61 -2.31 1.41 10.08
CA ARG A 61 -2.83 2.30 9.03
C ARG A 61 -2.36 1.95 7.61
N ASN A 62 -2.54 0.70 7.19
CA ASN A 62 -2.11 0.18 5.87
C ASN A 62 -0.59 0.17 5.65
N TYR A 63 0.19 0.04 6.70
CA TYR A 63 1.65 0.03 6.62
C TYR A 63 2.20 -1.00 5.61
N PRO A 64 1.64 -2.23 5.46
CA PRO A 64 2.05 -3.15 4.40
C PRO A 64 1.90 -2.56 2.99
N LEU A 65 0.80 -1.85 2.71
CA LEU A 65 0.57 -1.20 1.40
C LEU A 65 1.55 -0.05 1.16
N GLU A 66 1.87 0.73 2.18
CA GLU A 66 2.84 1.82 2.11
C GLU A 66 4.23 1.30 1.75
N LEU A 67 4.69 0.25 2.46
CA LEU A 67 5.99 -0.37 2.22
C LEU A 67 6.10 -0.97 0.82
N ALA A 68 5.07 -1.71 0.38
CA ALA A 68 5.01 -2.27 -0.96
C ALA A 68 5.01 -1.16 -2.03
N SER A 69 4.25 -0.08 -1.83
CA SER A 69 4.18 1.06 -2.75
C SER A 69 5.50 1.81 -2.85
N ARG A 70 6.20 1.99 -1.73
CA ARG A 70 7.51 2.65 -1.66
C ARG A 70 8.59 1.87 -2.39
N ASN A 71 8.58 0.54 -2.23
CA ASN A 71 9.62 -0.35 -2.74
C ASN A 71 9.32 -0.91 -4.15
N GLY A 72 8.19 -0.58 -4.75
CA GLY A 72 7.86 -0.97 -6.13
C GLY A 72 7.32 -2.39 -6.28
N HIS A 73 6.80 -3.00 -5.22
CA HIS A 73 6.28 -4.36 -5.26
C HIS A 73 4.84 -4.40 -5.77
N THR A 74 4.67 -4.22 -7.08
CA THR A 74 3.38 -4.06 -7.77
C THR A 74 2.40 -5.20 -7.49
N ASP A 75 2.87 -6.45 -7.51
CA ASP A 75 2.01 -7.63 -7.26
C ASP A 75 1.46 -7.63 -5.84
N ILE A 76 2.28 -7.20 -4.86
CA ILE A 76 1.86 -7.09 -3.47
C ILE A 76 0.87 -5.94 -3.29
N VAL A 77 1.11 -4.79 -3.92
CA VAL A 77 0.17 -3.66 -3.91
C VAL A 77 -1.19 -4.11 -4.44
N LYS A 78 -1.21 -4.78 -5.59
CA LYS A 78 -2.45 -5.33 -6.17
C LYS A 78 -3.12 -6.32 -5.22
N LEU A 79 -2.37 -7.29 -4.69
CA LEU A 79 -2.88 -8.29 -3.75
C LEU A 79 -3.51 -7.64 -2.51
N LEU A 80 -2.85 -6.67 -1.91
CA LEU A 80 -3.36 -5.98 -0.72
C LEU A 80 -4.64 -5.19 -1.03
N ILE A 81 -4.69 -4.47 -2.16
CA ILE A 81 -5.89 -3.74 -2.61
C ILE A 81 -7.05 -4.70 -2.86
N ASP A 82 -6.82 -5.81 -3.57
CA ASP A 82 -7.83 -6.83 -3.88
C ASP A 82 -8.40 -7.48 -2.61
N ASN A 83 -7.64 -7.47 -1.51
CA ASN A 83 -8.08 -7.96 -0.21
C ASN A 83 -8.58 -6.85 0.75
N GLY A 84 -8.79 -5.64 0.26
CA GLY A 84 -9.46 -4.56 1.00
C GLY A 84 -8.53 -3.54 1.66
N ALA A 85 -7.23 -3.56 1.38
CA ALA A 85 -6.36 -2.46 1.78
C ALA A 85 -6.83 -1.16 1.12
N ARG A 86 -6.81 -0.06 1.86
CA ARG A 86 -7.28 1.23 1.39
C ARG A 86 -6.11 2.11 0.99
N THR A 87 -6.31 2.92 -0.05
CA THR A 87 -5.31 3.90 -0.48
C THR A 87 -5.27 5.16 0.38
N TYR A 88 -6.22 5.27 1.31
CA TYR A 88 -6.37 6.37 2.27
C TYR A 88 -6.84 5.81 3.62
N ASP A 89 -6.28 6.32 4.70
CA ASP A 89 -6.61 5.89 6.05
C ASP A 89 -7.41 6.94 6.85
N SER A 90 -7.36 8.19 6.42
CA SER A 90 -8.10 9.30 7.01
C SER A 90 -8.16 10.48 6.04
N GLU A 91 -9.06 11.45 6.32
CA GLU A 91 -9.11 12.73 5.61
C GLU A 91 -7.79 13.52 5.69
N LEU A 92 -6.89 13.14 6.62
CA LEU A 92 -5.62 13.83 6.86
C LEU A 92 -4.45 13.22 6.09
N ASP A 93 -4.57 12.02 5.54
CA ASP A 93 -3.46 11.32 4.87
C ASP A 93 -3.86 10.70 3.52
N GLU A 94 -4.80 11.34 2.83
CA GLU A 94 -5.13 10.98 1.46
C GLU A 94 -3.89 11.08 0.57
N GLY A 95 -3.49 9.96 -0.03
CA GLY A 95 -2.46 9.96 -1.07
C GLY A 95 -1.04 9.59 -0.60
N TYR A 96 -0.86 9.09 0.63
CA TYR A 96 0.47 8.70 1.10
C TYR A 96 1.12 7.62 0.22
N CYS A 97 0.39 6.55 -0.10
CA CYS A 97 0.87 5.51 -1.02
C CYS A 97 1.21 6.08 -2.40
N LEU A 98 0.40 7.04 -2.90
CA LEU A 98 0.65 7.69 -4.19
C LEU A 98 1.95 8.51 -4.16
N ARG A 99 2.21 9.22 -3.06
CA ARG A 99 3.47 9.96 -2.84
C ARG A 99 4.67 9.02 -2.80
N LEU A 100 4.57 7.92 -2.06
CA LEU A 100 5.65 6.93 -1.95
C LEU A 100 5.95 6.28 -3.30
N ALA A 101 4.92 5.91 -4.07
CA ALA A 101 5.09 5.36 -5.41
C ALA A 101 5.69 6.39 -6.38
N ALA A 102 5.28 7.67 -6.31
CA ALA A 102 5.86 8.74 -7.11
C ALA A 102 7.32 9.01 -6.74
N TYR A 103 7.64 9.00 -5.45
CA TYR A 103 9.01 9.10 -4.96
C TYR A 103 9.87 7.93 -5.46
N GLY A 104 9.37 6.70 -5.44
CA GLY A 104 10.06 5.52 -5.95
C GLY A 104 10.14 5.43 -7.48
N GLY A 105 9.32 6.19 -8.21
CA GLY A 105 9.24 6.13 -9.68
C GLY A 105 8.44 4.94 -10.20
N HIS A 106 7.52 4.41 -9.42
CA HIS A 106 6.79 3.16 -9.70
C HIS A 106 5.51 3.41 -10.50
N VAL A 107 5.64 3.53 -11.82
CA VAL A 107 4.56 3.89 -12.76
C VAL A 107 3.34 2.97 -12.64
N GLU A 108 3.53 1.65 -12.62
CA GLU A 108 2.41 0.71 -12.56
C GLU A 108 1.64 0.80 -11.22
N ILE A 109 2.33 1.09 -10.13
CA ILE A 109 1.69 1.32 -8.83
C ILE A 109 0.87 2.62 -8.87
N ILE A 110 1.39 3.69 -9.48
CA ILE A 110 0.62 4.94 -9.70
C ILE A 110 -0.67 4.64 -10.45
N LYS A 111 -0.61 3.88 -11.57
CA LYS A 111 -1.80 3.49 -12.34
C LYS A 111 -2.80 2.69 -11.49
N LEU A 112 -2.33 1.72 -10.71
CA LEU A 112 -3.17 0.93 -9.81
C LEU A 112 -3.85 1.81 -8.75
N LEU A 113 -3.10 2.65 -8.07
CA LEU A 113 -3.63 3.52 -7.01
C LEU A 113 -4.65 4.52 -7.55
N LEU A 114 -4.37 5.15 -8.70
CA LEU A 114 -5.32 6.05 -9.38
C LEU A 114 -6.58 5.29 -9.82
N GLY A 115 -6.44 4.06 -10.34
CA GLY A 115 -7.55 3.21 -10.75
C GLY A 115 -8.51 2.83 -9.64
N VAL A 116 -8.04 2.76 -8.40
CA VAL A 116 -8.88 2.51 -7.21
C VAL A 116 -9.29 3.80 -6.48
N GLY A 117 -9.09 4.95 -7.10
CA GLY A 117 -9.61 6.23 -6.63
C GLY A 117 -8.70 7.02 -5.70
N ALA A 118 -7.40 6.70 -5.62
CA ALA A 118 -6.46 7.53 -4.89
C ALA A 118 -6.53 8.99 -5.38
N ASN A 119 -6.45 9.94 -4.45
CA ASN A 119 -6.57 11.35 -4.77
C ASN A 119 -5.24 11.94 -5.29
N PRO A 120 -5.11 12.27 -6.59
CA PRO A 120 -3.85 12.81 -7.13
C PRO A 120 -3.54 14.23 -6.65
N ALA A 121 -4.55 14.93 -6.10
CA ALA A 121 -4.40 16.29 -5.55
C ALA A 121 -4.14 16.30 -4.04
N ALA A 122 -4.05 15.12 -3.40
CA ALA A 122 -3.82 15.01 -1.97
C ALA A 122 -2.54 15.72 -1.55
N ASP A 123 -2.55 16.24 -0.32
CA ASP A 123 -1.42 16.94 0.28
C ASP A 123 -0.82 18.01 -0.67
N ASN A 124 -1.68 18.87 -1.19
CA ASN A 124 -1.29 19.95 -2.11
C ASN A 124 -0.47 19.46 -3.32
N TYR A 125 -0.93 18.39 -3.97
CA TYR A 125 -0.28 17.79 -5.15
C TYR A 125 1.13 17.24 -4.89
N HIS A 126 1.42 16.79 -3.66
CA HIS A 126 2.76 16.39 -3.27
C HIS A 126 3.33 15.25 -4.14
N ALA A 127 2.49 14.28 -4.56
CA ALA A 127 2.91 13.23 -5.50
C ALA A 127 3.43 13.81 -6.84
N LEU A 128 2.74 14.83 -7.38
CA LEU A 128 3.16 15.52 -8.60
C LEU A 128 4.49 16.27 -8.38
N TYR A 129 4.66 16.94 -7.25
CA TYR A 129 5.93 17.59 -6.91
C TYR A 129 7.09 16.60 -6.87
N LEU A 130 6.89 15.43 -6.27
CA LEU A 130 7.92 14.38 -6.20
C LEU A 130 8.27 13.85 -7.59
N ALA A 131 7.27 13.63 -8.45
CA ALA A 131 7.49 13.17 -9.83
C ALA A 131 8.27 14.21 -10.64
N LEU A 132 7.95 15.50 -10.51
CA LEU A 132 8.67 16.61 -11.15
C LEU A 132 10.12 16.70 -10.64
N ALA A 133 10.34 16.65 -9.33
CA ALA A 133 11.66 16.68 -8.73
C ALA A 133 12.56 15.52 -9.20
N ARG A 134 11.94 14.35 -9.46
CA ARG A 134 12.60 13.16 -9.98
C ARG A 134 12.69 13.12 -11.50
N ARG A 135 12.12 14.10 -12.20
CA ARG A 135 12.05 14.16 -13.68
C ARG A 135 11.41 12.92 -14.31
N ASN A 136 10.47 12.30 -13.61
CA ASN A 136 9.71 11.17 -14.14
C ASN A 136 8.50 11.69 -14.93
N ASN A 137 8.71 11.98 -16.21
CA ASN A 137 7.70 12.58 -17.07
C ASN A 137 6.45 11.71 -17.22
N GLU A 138 6.61 10.38 -17.24
CA GLU A 138 5.46 9.47 -17.35
C GLU A 138 4.53 9.58 -16.13
N ILE A 139 5.09 9.62 -14.92
CA ILE A 139 4.29 9.82 -13.70
C ILE A 139 3.67 11.22 -13.67
N VAL A 140 4.40 12.24 -14.13
CA VAL A 140 3.89 13.61 -14.22
C VAL A 140 2.65 13.66 -15.11
N GLU A 141 2.71 13.07 -16.30
CA GLU A 141 1.59 13.00 -17.25
C GLU A 141 0.39 12.26 -16.65
N LEU A 142 0.60 11.08 -16.06
CA LEU A 142 -0.46 10.30 -15.40
C LEU A 142 -1.17 11.09 -14.29
N LEU A 143 -0.41 11.78 -13.45
CA LEU A 143 -0.97 12.55 -12.34
C LEU A 143 -1.72 13.78 -12.85
N LEU A 144 -1.20 14.50 -13.85
CA LEU A 144 -1.89 15.63 -14.47
C LEU A 144 -3.21 15.22 -15.14
N ASP A 145 -3.21 14.12 -15.87
CA ASP A 145 -4.42 13.58 -16.50
C ASP A 145 -5.48 13.21 -15.46
N ALA A 146 -5.08 12.54 -14.38
CA ALA A 146 -5.99 12.19 -13.29
C ALA A 146 -6.57 13.43 -12.58
N ILE A 147 -5.77 14.48 -12.38
CA ILE A 147 -6.20 15.76 -11.81
C ILE A 147 -7.23 16.43 -12.73
N CYS A 148 -6.95 16.47 -14.03
CA CYS A 148 -7.85 17.06 -15.03
C CYS A 148 -9.18 16.31 -15.11
N GLN A 149 -9.15 14.97 -15.13
CA GLN A 149 -10.36 14.14 -15.17
C GLN A 149 -11.24 14.36 -13.93
N LYS A 150 -10.63 14.38 -12.74
CA LYS A 150 -11.36 14.62 -11.49
C LYS A 150 -12.03 16.01 -11.49
N ARG A 151 -11.33 17.03 -12.00
CA ARG A 151 -11.87 18.39 -12.11
C ARG A 151 -13.05 18.45 -13.08
N THR A 152 -12.95 17.83 -14.24
CA THR A 152 -14.03 17.78 -15.25
C THR A 152 -15.27 17.08 -14.69
N SER A 153 -15.10 15.95 -13.99
CA SER A 153 -16.22 15.25 -13.35
C SER A 153 -16.93 16.08 -12.29
N LEU A 154 -16.18 16.88 -11.51
CA LEU A 154 -16.76 17.80 -10.53
C LEU A 154 -17.60 18.90 -11.18
N VAL A 155 -17.12 19.50 -12.28
CA VAL A 155 -17.85 20.53 -13.02
C VAL A 155 -19.15 19.96 -13.59
N GLN A 156 -19.11 18.80 -14.23
CA GLN A 156 -20.30 18.14 -14.77
C GLN A 156 -21.33 17.80 -13.69
N ASN A 157 -20.89 17.36 -12.50
CA ASN A 157 -21.79 17.07 -11.39
C ASN A 157 -22.48 18.34 -10.87
N ILE A 158 -21.79 19.47 -10.86
CA ILE A 158 -22.38 20.76 -10.47
C ILE A 158 -23.44 21.21 -11.53
N GLU A 159 -23.11 21.11 -12.81
CA GLU A 159 -24.01 21.48 -13.91
C GLU A 159 -25.30 20.62 -13.94
N ASN A 160 -25.20 19.35 -13.60
CA ASN A 160 -26.35 18.42 -13.57
C ASN A 160 -27.24 18.57 -12.31
N ASN A 161 -26.79 19.30 -11.29
CA ASN A 161 -27.55 19.52 -10.04
C ASN A 161 -28.11 20.96 -9.91
N VAL A 162 -28.00 21.79 -10.96
CA VAL A 162 -28.58 23.12 -11.09
C VAL A 162 -29.74 23.09 -12.06
#